data_d0a723590a47c08f6927eaf7dbf8a894
#
_entry.id   d0a723590a47c08f6927eaf7dbf8a894
#
_cell.length_a   1.000
_cell.length_b   1.000
_cell.length_c   1.000
_cell.angle_alpha   90.00
_cell.angle_beta   90.00
_cell.angle_gamma   90.00
#
_symmetry.space_group_name_H-M   'P 1'
#
loop_
_entity.id
_entity.type
_entity.pdbx_description
1 polymer ?
#
loop_
_entity_poly.entity_id
_entity_poly.type
_entity_poly.pdbx_seq_one_letter_code
_entity_poly.pdbx_strand_id
1 'polypeptide(L)'
;AREFVWRLQSLGWIQATHEPYQFPSEPFQETLPALLPPLSREGKILLADTQGFYLYSSGFPHETAEELSALSADLANMHARRAGVLNRNLSLPGSAWALTNAAGHAQLGFWPVFVGPERFVLVIAGAPAFNQPQLVELAFVLHQRFGR
;
A
#
# COMPACT_ATOMS: atom_id res chain seq x y z
N ALA A 1 -5.50 -21.92 -9.81
CA ALA A 1 -4.73 -20.74 -10.25
C ALA A 1 -4.96 -20.47 -11.76
N ARG A 2 -4.81 -21.44 -12.67
CA ARG A 2 -4.96 -21.25 -14.14
C ARG A 2 -6.35 -20.74 -14.55
N GLU A 3 -7.40 -21.29 -13.99
CA GLU A 3 -8.80 -20.89 -14.29
C GLU A 3 -9.08 -19.43 -13.87
N PHE A 4 -8.55 -19.00 -12.75
CA PHE A 4 -8.66 -17.62 -12.27
C PHE A 4 -7.97 -16.62 -13.23
N VAL A 5 -6.74 -16.93 -13.65
CA VAL A 5 -5.99 -16.12 -14.63
C VAL A 5 -6.75 -16.04 -15.96
N TRP A 6 -7.26 -17.16 -16.48
CA TRP A 6 -8.06 -17.19 -17.69
C TRP A 6 -9.30 -16.30 -17.57
N ARG A 7 -9.99 -16.35 -16.42
CA ARG A 7 -11.18 -15.52 -16.16
C ARG A 7 -10.86 -14.03 -16.15
N LEU A 8 -9.74 -13.63 -15.54
CA LEU A 8 -9.29 -12.24 -15.55
C LEU A 8 -8.94 -11.77 -16.97
N GLN A 9 -8.30 -12.62 -17.77
CA GLN A 9 -8.01 -12.32 -19.18
C GLN A 9 -9.30 -12.18 -20.00
N SER A 10 -10.27 -13.07 -19.81
CA SER A 10 -11.57 -13.04 -20.49
C SER A 10 -12.37 -11.77 -20.17
N LEU A 11 -12.21 -11.23 -18.97
CA LEU A 11 -12.82 -9.97 -18.53
C LEU A 11 -12.04 -8.72 -18.98
N GLY A 12 -10.89 -8.90 -19.62
CA GLY A 12 -10.02 -7.80 -20.03
C GLY A 12 -9.31 -7.08 -18.88
N TRP A 13 -9.27 -7.68 -17.70
CA TRP A 13 -8.62 -7.09 -16.51
C TRP A 13 -7.11 -7.27 -16.51
N ILE A 14 -6.63 -8.31 -17.17
CA ILE A 14 -5.21 -8.56 -17.40
C ILE A 14 -4.99 -8.95 -18.87
N GLN A 15 -3.82 -8.63 -19.37
CA GLN A 15 -3.40 -8.95 -20.73
C GLN A 15 -2.06 -9.70 -20.69
N ALA A 16 -1.94 -10.74 -21.50
CA ALA A 16 -0.66 -11.41 -21.69
C ALA A 16 0.28 -10.50 -22.50
N THR A 17 1.53 -10.39 -22.06
CA THR A 17 2.59 -9.70 -22.78
C THR A 17 3.55 -10.72 -23.37
N HIS A 18 4.13 -10.42 -24.53
CA HIS A 18 5.14 -11.29 -25.18
C HIS A 18 6.52 -11.10 -24.58
N GLU A 19 6.78 -9.96 -23.97
CA GLU A 19 8.05 -9.65 -23.31
C GLU A 19 7.91 -9.79 -21.79
N PRO A 20 8.82 -10.52 -21.13
CA PRO A 20 8.83 -10.60 -19.68
C PRO A 20 9.11 -9.21 -19.09
N TYR A 21 8.31 -8.81 -18.13
CA TYR A 21 8.53 -7.57 -17.39
C TYR A 21 9.83 -7.69 -16.58
N GLN A 22 10.70 -6.69 -16.71
CA GLN A 22 11.93 -6.63 -15.90
C GLN A 22 11.66 -5.86 -14.63
N PHE A 23 11.66 -6.57 -13.51
CA PHE A 23 11.54 -5.96 -12.20
C PHE A 23 12.86 -5.32 -11.75
N PRO A 24 12.81 -4.32 -10.86
CA PRO A 24 14.00 -3.72 -10.27
C PRO A 24 14.91 -4.77 -9.66
N SER A 25 16.21 -4.67 -9.96
CA SER A 25 17.27 -5.55 -9.42
C SER A 25 18.13 -4.85 -8.36
N GLU A 26 17.93 -3.54 -8.19
CA GLU A 26 18.63 -2.73 -7.20
C GLU A 26 18.24 -3.13 -5.76
N PRO A 27 19.07 -2.81 -4.77
CA PRO A 27 18.75 -3.01 -3.36
C PRO A 27 17.41 -2.36 -2.97
N PHE A 28 16.63 -3.02 -2.12
CA PHE A 28 15.30 -2.60 -1.71
C PHE A 28 15.19 -1.10 -1.38
N GLN A 29 16.10 -0.59 -0.57
CA GLN A 29 16.07 0.82 -0.15
C GLN A 29 16.35 1.81 -1.28
N GLU A 30 17.10 1.39 -2.29
CA GLU A 30 17.44 2.22 -3.46
C GLU A 30 16.30 2.28 -4.49
N THR A 31 15.39 1.31 -4.46
CA THR A 31 14.21 1.28 -5.36
C THR A 31 13.06 2.14 -4.85
N LEU A 32 12.90 2.30 -3.54
CA LEU A 32 11.75 3.00 -2.94
C LEU A 32 11.57 4.44 -3.43
N PRO A 33 12.64 5.25 -3.61
CA PRO A 33 12.52 6.62 -4.13
C PRO A 33 11.91 6.71 -5.53
N ALA A 34 12.05 5.69 -6.35
CA ALA A 34 11.46 5.64 -7.68
C ALA A 34 10.03 5.08 -7.66
N LEU A 35 9.73 4.18 -6.71
CA LEU A 35 8.45 3.46 -6.66
C LEU A 35 7.35 4.21 -5.93
N LEU A 36 7.66 4.88 -4.82
CA LEU A 36 6.64 5.45 -3.94
C LEU A 36 6.04 6.77 -4.42
N PRO A 37 6.81 7.80 -4.82
CA PRO A 37 6.22 9.09 -5.21
C PRO A 37 5.15 9.02 -6.29
N PRO A 38 5.25 8.18 -7.35
CA PRO A 38 4.22 8.06 -8.37
C PRO A 38 2.87 7.54 -7.85
N LEU A 39 2.83 6.90 -6.68
CA LEU A 39 1.60 6.37 -6.07
C LEU A 39 0.80 7.45 -5.34
N SER A 40 1.31 8.66 -5.22
CA SER A 40 0.63 9.82 -4.62
C SER A 40 0.49 10.94 -5.64
N ARG A 41 -0.72 11.45 -5.81
CA ARG A 41 -0.96 12.61 -6.69
C ARG A 41 -0.30 13.90 -6.19
N GLU A 42 -0.12 14.02 -4.87
CA GLU A 42 0.50 15.18 -4.24
C GLU A 42 2.00 14.98 -3.97
N GLY A 43 2.55 13.80 -4.27
CA GLY A 43 3.94 13.46 -3.98
C GLY A 43 4.26 13.29 -2.49
N LYS A 44 3.23 13.21 -1.63
CA LYS A 44 3.35 13.02 -0.18
C LYS A 44 2.94 11.60 0.19
N ILE A 45 3.93 10.76 0.41
CA ILE A 45 3.74 9.34 0.67
C ILE A 45 4.85 8.82 1.60
N LEU A 46 4.50 7.89 2.46
CA LEU A 46 5.47 7.07 3.19
C LEU A 46 5.05 5.60 3.22
N LEU A 47 6.02 4.73 3.40
CA LEU A 47 5.85 3.31 3.63
C LEU A 47 6.30 3.00 5.05
N ALA A 48 5.38 2.53 5.90
CA ALA A 48 5.64 2.11 7.26
C ALA A 48 5.58 0.60 7.41
N ASP A 49 6.34 0.07 8.36
CA ASP A 49 6.31 -1.33 8.75
C ASP A 49 5.28 -1.62 9.85
N THR A 50 5.16 -2.88 10.24
CA THR A 50 4.24 -3.34 11.30
C THR A 50 4.53 -2.73 12.68
N GLN A 51 5.76 -2.31 12.92
CA GLN A 51 6.19 -1.74 14.20
C GLN A 51 5.98 -0.22 14.29
N GLY A 52 5.63 0.43 13.17
CA GLY A 52 5.42 1.87 13.11
C GLY A 52 6.67 2.66 12.79
N PHE A 53 7.67 2.03 12.15
CA PHE A 53 8.82 2.73 11.58
C PHE A 53 8.61 2.92 10.08
N TYR A 54 8.94 4.08 9.55
CA TYR A 54 8.90 4.25 8.10
C TYR A 54 10.19 3.73 7.45
N LEU A 55 10.00 3.06 6.32
CA LEU A 55 11.10 2.56 5.48
C LEU A 55 11.55 3.60 4.46
N TYR A 56 10.60 4.44 4.02
CA TYR A 56 10.83 5.54 3.10
C TYR A 56 9.71 6.57 3.25
N SER A 57 10.05 7.84 3.08
CA SER A 57 9.11 8.96 3.08
C SER A 57 9.48 9.98 1.99
N SER A 58 8.47 10.50 1.31
CA SER A 58 8.57 11.61 0.36
C SER A 58 7.53 12.66 0.69
N GLY A 59 7.92 13.94 0.63
CA GLY A 59 7.03 15.08 0.83
C GLY A 59 6.60 15.36 2.27
N PHE A 60 6.86 14.47 3.22
CA PHE A 60 6.64 14.70 4.65
C PHE A 60 7.96 15.09 5.34
N PRO A 61 7.97 16.08 6.26
CA PRO A 61 9.09 16.30 7.17
C PRO A 61 9.37 15.06 8.02
N HIS A 62 10.62 14.88 8.45
CA HIS A 62 11.06 13.71 9.21
C HIS A 62 10.19 13.44 10.45
N GLU A 63 9.97 14.44 11.30
CA GLU A 63 9.15 14.33 12.50
C GLU A 63 7.69 13.90 12.17
N THR A 64 7.11 14.51 11.13
CA THR A 64 5.76 14.12 10.67
C THR A 64 5.73 12.69 10.15
N ALA A 65 6.78 12.25 9.44
CA ALA A 65 6.85 10.87 8.94
C ALA A 65 6.94 9.86 10.09
N GLU A 66 7.69 10.16 11.16
CA GLU A 66 7.74 9.32 12.37
C GLU A 66 6.37 9.22 13.05
N GLU A 67 5.69 10.35 13.27
CA GLU A 67 4.38 10.39 13.90
C GLU A 67 3.31 9.65 13.06
N LEU A 68 3.31 9.85 11.74
CA LEU A 68 2.38 9.15 10.84
C LEU A 68 2.64 7.65 10.78
N SER A 69 3.89 7.23 10.87
CA SER A 69 4.25 5.81 10.91
C SER A 69 3.75 5.14 12.19
N ALA A 70 3.95 5.78 13.34
CA ALA A 70 3.43 5.31 14.62
C ALA A 70 1.89 5.24 14.59
N LEU A 71 1.23 6.28 14.10
CA LEU A 71 -0.23 6.32 13.94
C LEU A 71 -0.73 5.20 13.01
N SER A 72 0.01 4.88 11.94
CA SER A 72 -0.36 3.81 11.01
C SER A 72 -0.38 2.45 11.70
N ALA A 73 0.58 2.17 12.59
CA ALA A 73 0.61 0.95 13.39
C ALA A 73 -0.56 0.88 14.38
N ASP A 74 -0.88 1.99 15.04
CA ASP A 74 -2.00 2.05 15.98
C ASP A 74 -3.35 1.81 15.28
N LEU A 75 -3.58 2.44 14.13
CA LEU A 75 -4.79 2.25 13.32
C LEU A 75 -4.91 0.80 12.85
N ALA A 76 -3.83 0.20 12.39
CA ALA A 76 -3.82 -1.18 11.95
C ALA A 76 -4.08 -2.17 13.10
N ASN A 77 -3.53 -1.91 14.28
CA ASN A 77 -3.78 -2.70 15.49
C ASN A 77 -5.22 -2.53 15.99
N MET A 78 -5.74 -1.31 15.98
CA MET A 78 -7.14 -1.04 16.29
C MET A 78 -8.07 -1.79 15.33
N HIS A 79 -7.82 -1.71 14.02
CA HIS A 79 -8.59 -2.43 13.00
C HIS A 79 -8.57 -3.93 13.25
N ALA A 80 -7.41 -4.53 13.51
CA ALA A 80 -7.29 -5.97 13.79
C ALA A 80 -8.12 -6.40 15.01
N ARG A 81 -8.11 -5.62 16.09
CA ARG A 81 -8.93 -5.89 17.28
C ARG A 81 -10.44 -5.77 17.02
N ARG A 82 -10.85 -4.94 16.05
CA ARG A 82 -12.25 -4.66 15.72
C ARG A 82 -12.74 -5.33 14.43
N ALA A 83 -11.91 -6.15 13.80
CA ALA A 83 -12.22 -6.81 12.54
C ALA A 83 -13.52 -7.62 12.57
N GLY A 84 -13.86 -8.23 13.72
CA GLY A 84 -15.10 -8.97 13.90
C GLY A 84 -16.35 -8.09 13.72
N VAL A 85 -16.33 -6.86 14.21
CA VAL A 85 -17.44 -5.91 14.03
C VAL A 85 -17.52 -5.47 12.57
N LEU A 86 -16.39 -5.08 11.99
CA LEU A 86 -16.33 -4.56 10.62
C LEU A 86 -16.72 -5.62 9.59
N ASN A 87 -16.11 -6.80 9.67
CA ASN A 87 -16.29 -7.85 8.66
C ASN A 87 -17.59 -8.62 8.83
N ARG A 88 -17.94 -9.02 10.06
CA ARG A 88 -19.11 -9.87 10.31
C ARG A 88 -20.40 -9.08 10.47
N ASN A 89 -20.37 -7.98 11.23
CA ASN A 89 -21.61 -7.25 11.54
C ASN A 89 -21.96 -6.21 10.47
N LEU A 90 -20.93 -5.58 9.87
CA LEU A 90 -21.12 -4.51 8.87
C LEU A 90 -20.81 -4.95 7.44
N SER A 91 -20.27 -6.17 7.24
CA SER A 91 -19.84 -6.67 5.92
C SER A 91 -18.85 -5.74 5.20
N LEU A 92 -17.96 -5.09 5.97
CA LEU A 92 -16.92 -4.20 5.48
C LEU A 92 -15.55 -4.91 5.54
N PRO A 93 -15.13 -5.61 4.47
CA PRO A 93 -13.88 -6.37 4.47
C PRO A 93 -12.62 -5.50 4.29
N GLY A 94 -12.79 -4.21 3.96
CA GLY A 94 -11.66 -3.29 3.76
C GLY A 94 -10.90 -3.01 5.05
N SER A 95 -9.59 -2.81 4.94
CA SER A 95 -8.70 -2.48 6.08
C SER A 95 -8.04 -1.10 5.98
N ALA A 96 -8.33 -0.35 4.93
CA ALA A 96 -7.87 1.02 4.77
C ALA A 96 -8.64 2.00 5.64
N TRP A 97 -7.97 3.05 6.10
CA TRP A 97 -8.54 4.15 6.89
C TRP A 97 -8.17 5.49 6.27
N ALA A 98 -9.03 6.48 6.40
CA ALA A 98 -8.75 7.82 5.92
C ALA A 98 -9.34 8.89 6.82
N LEU A 99 -8.62 10.01 6.93
CA LEU A 99 -9.16 11.28 7.41
C LEU A 99 -9.78 12.00 6.22
N THR A 100 -11.04 12.39 6.35
CA THR A 100 -11.79 13.07 5.30
C THR A 100 -12.10 14.52 5.70
N ASN A 101 -12.26 15.40 4.70
CA ASN A 101 -12.83 16.72 4.91
C ASN A 101 -14.37 16.65 5.01
N ALA A 102 -15.01 17.79 5.21
CA ALA A 102 -16.47 17.88 5.34
C ALA A 102 -17.22 17.43 4.07
N ALA A 103 -16.58 17.41 2.91
CA ALA A 103 -17.15 16.92 1.66
C ALA A 103 -16.93 15.40 1.45
N GLY A 104 -16.29 14.71 2.42
CA GLY A 104 -16.01 13.28 2.34
C GLY A 104 -14.76 12.91 1.54
N HIS A 105 -13.98 13.88 1.07
CA HIS A 105 -12.75 13.59 0.33
C HIS A 105 -11.61 13.25 1.30
N ALA A 106 -10.86 12.18 0.99
CA ALA A 106 -9.70 11.79 1.77
C ALA A 106 -8.61 12.87 1.71
N GLN A 107 -8.17 13.33 2.87
CA GLN A 107 -7.03 14.24 3.02
C GLN A 107 -5.75 13.50 3.37
N LEU A 108 -5.89 12.38 4.11
CA LEU A 108 -4.80 11.49 4.47
C LEU A 108 -5.36 10.08 4.56
N GLY A 109 -4.77 9.15 3.83
CA GLY A 109 -5.19 7.76 3.81
C GLY A 109 -4.09 6.81 4.29
N PHE A 110 -4.51 5.72 4.92
CA PHE A 110 -3.68 4.63 5.45
C PHE A 110 -4.09 3.34 4.73
N TRP A 111 -3.22 2.84 3.87
CA TRP A 111 -3.50 1.75 2.93
C TRP A 111 -2.62 0.55 3.25
N PRO A 112 -3.14 -0.50 3.92
CA PRO A 112 -2.36 -1.70 4.22
C PRO A 112 -1.96 -2.44 2.95
N VAL A 113 -0.71 -2.91 2.92
CA VAL A 113 -0.15 -3.80 1.91
C VAL A 113 0.34 -5.05 2.61
N PHE A 114 -0.19 -6.20 2.23
CA PHE A 114 0.15 -7.48 2.83
C PHE A 114 1.11 -8.25 1.94
N VAL A 115 2.20 -8.74 2.54
CA VAL A 115 3.23 -9.53 1.86
C VAL A 115 3.53 -10.75 2.73
N GLY A 116 2.97 -11.90 2.36
CA GLY A 116 3.01 -13.06 3.25
C GLY A 116 2.38 -12.74 4.61
N PRO A 117 3.08 -13.00 5.73
CA PRO A 117 2.59 -12.66 7.06
C PRO A 117 2.81 -11.19 7.44
N GLU A 118 3.63 -10.47 6.69
CA GLU A 118 4.00 -9.09 6.99
C GLU A 118 2.95 -8.10 6.49
N ARG A 119 2.74 -7.06 7.26
CA ARG A 119 1.85 -5.95 6.92
C ARG A 119 2.65 -4.65 6.86
N PHE A 120 2.57 -3.98 5.75
CA PHE A 120 3.06 -2.62 5.57
C PHE A 120 1.89 -1.66 5.44
N VAL A 121 2.11 -0.37 5.64
CA VAL A 121 1.09 0.65 5.42
C VAL A 121 1.66 1.76 4.54
N LEU A 122 0.98 2.03 3.44
CA LEU A 122 1.19 3.24 2.66
C LEU A 122 0.37 4.37 3.29
N VAL A 123 1.02 5.43 3.73
CA VAL A 123 0.34 6.65 4.19
C VAL A 123 0.47 7.69 3.08
N ILE A 124 -0.66 8.15 2.56
CA ILE A 124 -0.73 8.99 1.37
C ILE A 124 -1.58 10.22 1.66
N ALA A 125 -1.04 11.43 1.43
CA ALA A 125 -1.83 12.64 1.46
C ALA A 125 -2.68 12.74 0.18
N GLY A 126 -3.94 13.13 0.34
CA GLY A 126 -4.89 13.25 -0.77
C GLY A 126 -5.30 11.90 -1.37
N ALA A 127 -5.60 11.91 -2.65
CA ALA A 127 -6.04 10.71 -3.36
C ALA A 127 -4.85 9.85 -3.83
N PRO A 128 -4.89 8.52 -3.61
CA PRO A 128 -3.87 7.62 -4.13
C PRO A 128 -3.95 7.49 -5.65
N ALA A 129 -2.82 7.09 -6.27
CA ALA A 129 -2.70 6.80 -7.70
C ALA A 129 -2.25 5.34 -7.89
N PHE A 130 -3.07 4.38 -7.45
CA PHE A 130 -2.70 2.96 -7.44
C PHE A 130 -2.73 2.27 -8.81
N ASN A 131 -3.30 2.90 -9.83
CA ASN A 131 -3.30 2.38 -11.21
C ASN A 131 -1.96 2.65 -11.94
N GLN A 132 -0.86 2.53 -11.23
CA GLN A 132 0.50 2.74 -11.74
C GLN A 132 1.30 1.43 -11.68
N PRO A 133 2.20 1.17 -12.64
CA PRO A 133 3.06 -0.02 -12.62
C PRO A 133 3.93 -0.11 -11.36
N GLN A 134 4.27 1.03 -10.77
CA GLN A 134 5.07 1.11 -9.55
C GLN A 134 4.41 0.41 -8.35
N LEU A 135 3.08 0.28 -8.31
CA LEU A 135 2.42 -0.48 -7.25
C LEU A 135 2.76 -1.98 -7.35
N VAL A 136 2.78 -2.52 -8.56
CA VAL A 136 3.14 -3.92 -8.82
C VAL A 136 4.61 -4.16 -8.50
N GLU A 137 5.48 -3.24 -8.91
CA GLU A 137 6.91 -3.29 -8.60
C GLU A 137 7.16 -3.21 -7.10
N LEU A 138 6.48 -2.32 -6.39
CA LEU A 138 6.56 -2.23 -4.93
C LEU A 138 6.15 -3.55 -4.27
N ALA A 139 5.04 -4.14 -4.67
CA ALA A 139 4.58 -5.43 -4.16
C ALA A 139 5.63 -6.53 -4.41
N PHE A 140 6.27 -6.54 -5.57
CA PHE A 140 7.32 -7.48 -5.93
C PHE A 140 8.57 -7.32 -5.06
N VAL A 141 9.11 -6.11 -4.92
CA VAL A 141 10.33 -5.89 -4.11
C VAL A 141 10.09 -6.13 -2.62
N LEU A 142 8.89 -5.80 -2.12
CA LEU A 142 8.48 -6.15 -0.76
C LEU A 142 8.43 -7.68 -0.59
N HIS A 143 7.84 -8.39 -1.56
CA HIS A 143 7.79 -9.86 -1.52
C HIS A 143 9.17 -10.49 -1.57
N GLN A 144 10.06 -10.02 -2.42
CA GLN A 144 11.46 -10.49 -2.46
C GLN A 144 12.18 -10.32 -1.13
N ARG A 145 11.93 -9.21 -0.44
CA ARG A 145 12.65 -8.87 0.80
C ARG A 145 12.04 -9.52 2.04
N PHE A 146 10.70 -9.61 2.11
CA PHE A 146 9.96 -9.97 3.31
C PHE A 146 8.99 -11.17 3.14
N GLY A 147 8.77 -11.63 1.92
CA GLY A 147 7.78 -12.67 1.58
C GLY A 147 8.19 -14.12 1.88
N ARG A 148 9.02 -14.34 2.89
CA ARG A 148 9.51 -15.68 3.29
C ARG A 148 8.54 -16.38 4.21
#